data_5bd4c21fdfd77cba414bdaa253d00525
#
_entry.id   5bd4c21fdfd77cba414bdaa253d00525
#
_cell.length_a   1.000
_cell.length_b   1.000
_cell.length_c   1.000
_cell.angle_alpha   90.00
_cell.angle_beta   90.00
_cell.angle_gamma   90.00
#
_symmetry.space_group_name_H-M   'P 1'
#
loop_
_entity.id
_entity.type
_entity.pdbx_description
1 polymer ?
#
loop_
_entity_poly.entity_id
_entity_poly.type
_entity_poly.pdbx_seq_one_letter_code
_entity_poly.pdbx_strand_id
1 'polypeptide(L)'
;MSGSKSLKEQARAEWKTLGFFYDYEDSQRTWLIRASRTGMKRLCAELRQYAADPRNAANSEHEHYGPYSYLKFVTWPETKIVPDGIYGRIGDFERLAEIVSSALAGAKPGDRVRIDEAYSKNSEAKLELLLEGDDFNVASADPALEAP
;
A
#
# COMPACT_ATOMS: atom_id res chain seq x y z
N MET A 1 -5.60 -10.80 34.39
CA MET A 1 -5.84 -10.02 33.62
C MET A 1 -5.41 -10.11 32.35
N SER A 2 -6.03 -9.90 31.62
CA SER A 2 -5.70 -10.08 30.43
C SER A 2 -4.80 -9.28 29.99
N GLY A 3 -4.05 -9.63 29.50
CA GLY A 3 -3.21 -8.95 28.91
C GLY A 3 -3.59 -8.13 27.81
N SER A 4 -3.52 -6.87 27.93
CA SER A 4 -3.57 -6.08 26.74
C SER A 4 -2.29 -6.31 26.00
N LYS A 5 -2.38 -6.40 24.67
CA LYS A 5 -1.21 -6.51 23.84
C LYS A 5 -0.44 -5.21 23.89
N SER A 6 0.87 -5.28 23.84
CA SER A 6 1.69 -4.09 23.68
C SER A 6 1.40 -3.44 22.35
N LEU A 7 1.76 -2.16 22.22
CA LEU A 7 1.60 -1.45 20.95
C LEU A 7 2.40 -2.11 19.84
N LYS A 8 3.59 -2.64 20.14
CA LYS A 8 4.39 -3.36 19.15
C LYS A 8 3.73 -4.65 18.70
N GLU A 9 3.12 -5.41 19.62
CA GLU A 9 2.41 -6.62 19.26
C GLU A 9 1.19 -6.33 18.40
N GLN A 10 0.46 -5.25 18.71
CA GLN A 10 -0.67 -4.81 17.91
C GLN A 10 -0.22 -4.42 16.51
N ALA A 11 0.88 -3.67 16.40
CA ALA A 11 1.40 -3.26 15.10
C ALA A 11 1.84 -4.47 14.27
N ARG A 12 2.50 -5.44 14.89
CA ARG A 12 2.89 -6.68 14.18
C ARG A 12 1.68 -7.41 13.64
N ALA A 13 0.64 -7.53 14.46
CA ALA A 13 -0.59 -8.22 14.05
C ALA A 13 -1.28 -7.49 12.90
N GLU A 14 -1.32 -6.16 12.93
CA GLU A 14 -1.93 -5.37 11.88
C GLU A 14 -1.15 -5.45 10.57
N TRP A 15 0.20 -5.42 10.63
CA TRP A 15 1.01 -5.63 9.42
C TRP A 15 0.74 -6.99 8.81
N LYS A 16 0.66 -8.02 9.65
CA LYS A 16 0.39 -9.38 9.19
C LYS A 16 -0.98 -9.49 8.53
N THR A 17 -1.97 -8.86 9.12
CA THR A 17 -3.33 -8.85 8.56
C THR A 17 -3.39 -8.10 7.24
N LEU A 18 -2.69 -6.97 7.14
CA LEU A 18 -2.65 -6.19 5.91
C LEU A 18 -1.96 -6.96 4.79
N GLY A 19 -0.86 -7.64 5.10
CA GLY A 19 -0.16 -8.50 4.16
C GLY A 19 0.91 -7.83 3.31
N PHE A 20 0.99 -6.50 3.35
CA PHE A 20 2.05 -5.76 2.67
C PHE A 20 2.54 -4.63 3.56
N PHE A 21 3.83 -4.30 3.42
CA PHE A 21 4.44 -3.18 4.13
C PHE A 21 4.45 -1.95 3.23
N TYR A 22 4.21 -0.79 3.80
CA TYR A 22 4.37 0.45 3.06
C TYR A 22 5.21 1.43 3.87
N ASP A 23 5.89 2.31 3.16
CA ASP A 23 6.65 3.39 3.78
C ASP A 23 6.71 4.57 2.81
N TYR A 24 6.63 5.77 3.32
CA TYR A 24 6.85 6.95 2.51
C TYR A 24 8.28 7.44 2.75
N GLU A 25 9.10 7.31 1.72
CA GLU A 25 10.51 7.74 1.77
C GLU A 25 10.58 9.22 1.44
N ASP A 26 10.59 10.06 2.46
CA ASP A 26 10.48 11.51 2.34
C ASP A 26 11.58 12.10 1.46
N SER A 27 12.81 11.67 1.64
CA SER A 27 13.95 12.18 0.86
C SER A 27 13.83 11.87 -0.63
N GLN A 28 13.12 10.81 -0.99
CA GLN A 28 12.94 10.39 -2.37
C GLN A 28 11.55 10.72 -2.90
N ARG A 29 10.68 11.25 -2.06
CA ARG A 29 9.27 11.50 -2.36
C ARG A 29 8.62 10.26 -2.97
N THR A 30 8.80 9.12 -2.31
CA THR A 30 8.38 7.84 -2.86
C THR A 30 7.61 7.03 -1.84
N TRP A 31 6.40 6.60 -2.22
CA TRP A 31 5.70 5.53 -1.53
C TRP A 31 6.30 4.21 -1.99
N LEU A 32 6.85 3.46 -1.05
CA LEU A 32 7.38 2.13 -1.32
C LEU A 32 6.45 1.09 -0.70
N ILE A 33 6.03 0.12 -1.49
CA ILE A 33 5.24 -1.01 -1.00
C ILE A 33 6.09 -2.27 -1.16
N ARG A 34 6.30 -3.00 -0.07
CA ARG A 34 7.11 -4.21 -0.03
C ARG A 34 6.24 -5.38 0.35
N ALA A 35 6.27 -6.44 -0.43
CA ALA A 35 5.51 -7.65 -0.12
C ALA A 35 5.96 -8.81 -0.99
N SER A 36 5.63 -10.03 -0.55
CA SER A 36 5.68 -11.21 -1.39
C SER A 36 4.59 -11.11 -2.46
N ARG A 37 4.55 -12.06 -3.40
CA ARG A 37 3.47 -12.11 -4.38
C ARG A 37 2.11 -12.23 -3.72
N THR A 38 2.00 -13.02 -2.66
CA THR A 38 0.75 -13.14 -1.90
C THR A 38 0.36 -11.80 -1.29
N GLY A 39 1.32 -11.07 -0.73
CA GLY A 39 1.07 -9.74 -0.19
C GLY A 39 0.67 -8.73 -1.24
N MET A 40 1.25 -8.80 -2.43
CA MET A 40 0.86 -7.92 -3.54
C MET A 40 -0.56 -8.22 -4.03
N LYS A 41 -0.98 -9.49 -3.97
CA LYS A 41 -2.38 -9.84 -4.25
C LYS A 41 -3.31 -9.26 -3.20
N ARG A 42 -2.87 -9.18 -1.95
CA ARG A 42 -3.63 -8.51 -0.90
C ARG A 42 -3.78 -7.03 -1.19
N LEU A 43 -2.73 -6.37 -1.65
CA LEU A 43 -2.80 -4.97 -2.07
C LEU A 43 -3.85 -4.80 -3.18
N CYS A 44 -3.82 -5.65 -4.18
CA CYS A 44 -4.81 -5.60 -5.26
C CYS A 44 -6.22 -5.82 -4.74
N ALA A 45 -6.39 -6.76 -3.80
CA ALA A 45 -7.69 -7.02 -3.19
C ALA A 45 -8.20 -5.79 -2.42
N GLU A 46 -7.33 -5.11 -1.68
CA GLU A 46 -7.71 -3.90 -0.96
C GLU A 46 -8.11 -2.78 -1.92
N LEU A 47 -7.39 -2.61 -3.02
CA LEU A 47 -7.74 -1.63 -4.04
C LEU A 47 -9.12 -1.91 -4.65
N ARG A 48 -9.39 -3.17 -4.97
CA ARG A 48 -10.67 -3.57 -5.55
C ARG A 48 -11.80 -3.48 -4.53
N GLN A 49 -11.54 -3.82 -3.28
CA GLN A 49 -12.52 -3.72 -2.23
C GLN A 49 -12.91 -2.26 -1.97
N TYR A 50 -11.92 -1.37 -1.96
CA TYR A 50 -12.19 0.06 -1.86
C TYR A 50 -13.09 0.53 -3.01
N ALA A 51 -12.75 0.12 -4.23
CA ALA A 51 -13.50 0.51 -5.43
C ALA A 51 -14.92 -0.05 -5.44
N ALA A 52 -15.14 -1.21 -4.83
CA ALA A 52 -16.44 -1.88 -4.85
C ALA A 52 -17.41 -1.34 -3.79
N ASP A 53 -16.94 -0.59 -2.81
CA ASP A 53 -17.79 -0.07 -1.74
C ASP A 53 -18.49 1.21 -2.25
N PRO A 54 -19.83 1.20 -2.34
CA PRO A 54 -20.58 2.36 -2.86
C PRO A 54 -20.35 3.64 -2.05
N ARG A 55 -20.03 3.53 -0.78
CA ARG A 55 -19.77 4.73 0.05
C ARG A 55 -18.56 5.49 -0.46
N ASN A 56 -17.61 4.80 -1.07
CA ASN A 56 -16.38 5.41 -1.57
C ASN A 56 -16.57 6.12 -2.90
N ALA A 57 -17.76 6.13 -3.48
CA ALA A 57 -18.00 6.85 -4.72
C ALA A 57 -18.00 8.37 -4.55
N ALA A 58 -18.27 8.84 -3.32
CA ALA A 58 -18.33 10.27 -3.07
C ALA A 58 -16.95 10.85 -2.90
N ASN A 59 -16.71 12.05 -3.46
CA ASN A 59 -15.43 12.73 -3.30
C ASN A 59 -15.10 12.93 -1.83
N SER A 60 -13.84 12.82 -1.52
CA SER A 60 -13.27 12.95 -0.18
C SER A 60 -13.49 11.75 0.74
N GLU A 61 -14.24 10.73 0.29
CA GLU A 61 -14.26 9.48 1.04
C GLU A 61 -12.87 8.87 1.01
N HIS A 62 -12.49 8.20 2.08
CA HIS A 62 -11.13 7.65 2.19
C HIS A 62 -11.09 6.49 3.17
N GLU A 63 -10.01 5.70 3.05
CA GLU A 63 -9.72 4.59 3.94
C GLU A 63 -8.26 4.65 4.32
N HIS A 64 -7.96 4.38 5.58
CA HIS A 64 -6.58 4.32 6.09
C HIS A 64 -6.15 2.87 6.23
N TYR A 65 -4.88 2.59 6.00
CA TYR A 65 -4.36 1.22 6.02
C TYR A 65 -3.15 1.11 6.95
N GLY A 66 -3.02 -0.06 7.57
CA GLY A 66 -1.87 -0.39 8.38
C GLY A 66 -1.93 0.12 9.82
N PRO A 67 -0.97 -0.27 10.64
CA PRO A 67 -1.01 0.01 12.07
C PRO A 67 -0.89 1.49 12.43
N TYR A 68 -0.30 2.29 11.53
CA TYR A 68 -0.09 3.71 11.80
C TYR A 68 -1.02 4.60 10.96
N SER A 69 -1.80 4.00 10.08
CA SER A 69 -2.78 4.72 9.24
C SER A 69 -2.16 5.79 8.33
N TYR A 70 -0.89 5.64 7.95
CA TYR A 70 -0.21 6.64 7.12
C TYR A 70 -0.63 6.58 5.66
N LEU A 71 -0.85 5.38 5.13
CA LEU A 71 -1.28 5.24 3.74
C LEU A 71 -2.79 5.33 3.68
N LYS A 72 -3.31 6.17 2.79
CA LYS A 72 -4.74 6.18 2.56
C LYS A 72 -5.06 6.19 1.08
N PHE A 73 -6.21 5.65 0.75
CA PHE A 73 -6.82 5.78 -0.56
C PHE A 73 -7.93 6.83 -0.43
N VAL A 74 -7.96 7.78 -1.34
CA VAL A 74 -8.92 8.90 -1.26
C VAL A 74 -9.64 9.04 -2.59
N THR A 75 -10.96 9.09 -2.55
CA THR A 75 -11.75 9.33 -3.75
C THR A 75 -11.67 10.80 -4.14
N TRP A 76 -11.27 11.04 -5.36
CA TRP A 76 -11.00 12.39 -5.86
C TRP A 76 -11.27 12.44 -7.37
N PRO A 77 -11.63 13.62 -7.93
CA PRO A 77 -11.94 13.69 -9.37
C PRO A 77 -10.75 13.39 -10.29
N GLU A 78 -9.53 13.53 -9.78
CA GLU A 78 -8.33 13.34 -10.58
C GLU A 78 -7.40 12.39 -9.86
N THR A 79 -6.60 11.63 -10.64
CA THR A 79 -5.56 10.80 -10.04
C THR A 79 -4.41 11.66 -9.56
N LYS A 80 -3.87 11.32 -8.41
CA LYS A 80 -2.60 11.87 -7.94
C LYS A 80 -2.03 10.98 -6.85
N ILE A 81 -0.72 11.03 -6.70
CA ILE A 81 -0.02 10.37 -5.60
C ILE A 81 0.72 11.48 -4.87
N VAL A 82 0.44 11.61 -3.60
CA VAL A 82 0.99 12.68 -2.75
C VAL A 82 1.47 12.06 -1.44
N PRO A 83 2.20 12.82 -0.61
CA PRO A 83 2.72 12.25 0.65
C PRO A 83 1.67 11.66 1.58
N ASP A 84 0.41 12.08 1.49
CA ASP A 84 -0.62 11.54 2.37
C ASP A 84 -1.41 10.39 1.74
N GLY A 85 -1.20 10.04 0.47
CA GLY A 85 -1.87 8.88 -0.08
C GLY A 85 -2.03 8.86 -1.59
N ILE A 86 -2.90 7.97 -2.02
CA ILE A 86 -3.21 7.71 -3.43
C ILE A 86 -4.64 8.16 -3.69
N TYR A 87 -4.83 9.04 -4.67
CA TYR A 87 -6.09 9.67 -4.98
C TYR A 87 -6.57 9.28 -6.37
N GLY A 88 -7.88 9.14 -6.54
CA GLY A 88 -8.48 8.85 -7.82
C GLY A 88 -9.96 8.55 -7.68
N ARG A 89 -10.60 8.27 -8.80
CA ARG A 89 -11.97 7.81 -8.84
C ARG A 89 -12.01 6.32 -8.54
N ILE A 90 -13.18 5.79 -8.26
CA ILE A 90 -13.33 4.35 -7.98
C ILE A 90 -12.69 3.50 -9.07
N GLY A 91 -12.99 3.80 -10.34
CA GLY A 91 -12.42 3.04 -11.46
C GLY A 91 -10.90 3.14 -11.54
N ASP A 92 -10.31 4.22 -11.04
CA ASP A 92 -8.85 4.38 -11.03
C ASP A 92 -8.21 3.41 -10.05
N PHE A 93 -8.84 3.11 -8.92
CA PHE A 93 -8.30 2.13 -7.97
C PHE A 93 -8.33 0.71 -8.56
N GLU A 94 -9.38 0.37 -9.32
CA GLU A 94 -9.38 -0.90 -10.04
C GLU A 94 -8.29 -0.95 -11.09
N ARG A 95 -8.09 0.14 -11.81
CA ARG A 95 -7.02 0.27 -12.79
C ARG A 95 -5.65 0.13 -12.13
N LEU A 96 -5.48 0.73 -10.94
CA LEU A 96 -4.22 0.60 -10.20
C LEU A 96 -3.95 -0.87 -9.83
N ALA A 97 -4.98 -1.62 -9.43
CA ALA A 97 -4.81 -3.04 -9.16
C ALA A 97 -4.31 -3.80 -10.39
N GLU A 98 -4.84 -3.48 -11.58
CA GLU A 98 -4.36 -4.07 -12.83
C GLU A 98 -2.92 -3.67 -13.13
N ILE A 99 -2.57 -2.41 -12.88
CA ILE A 99 -1.20 -1.93 -13.06
C ILE A 99 -0.24 -2.70 -12.16
N VAL A 100 -0.60 -2.91 -10.90
CA VAL A 100 0.22 -3.68 -9.95
C VAL A 100 0.41 -5.12 -10.47
N SER A 101 -0.69 -5.77 -10.86
CA SER A 101 -0.62 -7.15 -11.35
C SER A 101 0.26 -7.26 -12.59
N SER A 102 0.11 -6.34 -13.53
CA SER A 102 0.89 -6.35 -14.77
C SER A 102 2.36 -6.08 -14.51
N ALA A 103 2.67 -5.14 -13.63
CA ALA A 103 4.05 -4.80 -13.30
C ALA A 103 4.79 -5.97 -12.66
N LEU A 104 4.07 -6.81 -11.91
CA LEU A 104 4.69 -7.91 -11.18
C LEU A 104 4.74 -9.21 -11.97
N ALA A 105 4.06 -9.28 -13.12
CA ALA A 105 3.99 -10.52 -13.90
C ALA A 105 5.37 -11.04 -14.31
N GLY A 106 6.30 -10.14 -14.65
CA GLY A 106 7.66 -10.52 -15.02
C GLY A 106 8.71 -10.24 -13.95
N ALA A 107 8.30 -9.85 -12.76
CA ALA A 107 9.24 -9.47 -11.71
C ALA A 107 9.72 -10.67 -10.92
N LYS A 108 10.90 -10.55 -10.31
CA LYS A 108 11.50 -11.55 -9.43
C LYS A 108 11.68 -10.96 -8.04
N PRO A 109 11.77 -11.78 -7.00
CA PRO A 109 12.12 -11.26 -5.67
C PRO A 109 13.38 -10.40 -5.72
N GLY A 110 13.31 -9.24 -5.10
CA GLY A 110 14.37 -8.23 -5.14
C GLY A 110 14.16 -7.14 -6.18
N ASP A 111 13.27 -7.34 -7.14
CA ASP A 111 13.00 -6.33 -8.15
C ASP A 111 12.18 -5.18 -7.57
N ARG A 112 12.57 -3.97 -7.93
CA ARG A 112 11.87 -2.75 -7.54
C ARG A 112 11.28 -2.14 -8.80
N VAL A 113 9.98 -1.98 -8.84
CA VAL A 113 9.24 -1.56 -10.04
C VAL A 113 8.49 -0.27 -9.77
N ARG A 114 8.76 0.74 -10.58
CA ARG A 114 8.07 2.02 -10.46
C ARG A 114 6.77 1.99 -11.27
N ILE A 115 5.66 2.38 -10.67
CA ILE A 115 4.34 2.31 -11.31
C ILE A 115 3.55 3.62 -11.29
N ASP A 116 4.09 4.69 -10.71
CA ASP A 116 3.34 5.94 -10.58
C ASP A 116 2.97 6.55 -11.93
N GLU A 117 3.87 6.51 -12.91
CA GLU A 117 3.57 7.11 -14.20
C GLU A 117 2.45 6.41 -14.96
N ALA A 118 2.35 5.08 -14.79
CA ALA A 118 1.26 4.34 -15.40
C ALA A 118 -0.08 4.69 -14.78
N TYR A 119 -0.08 5.07 -13.51
CA TYR A 119 -1.30 5.44 -12.81
C TYR A 119 -1.65 6.92 -12.97
N SER A 120 -0.67 7.80 -12.76
CA SER A 120 -0.91 9.24 -12.75
C SER A 120 0.37 9.97 -13.11
N LYS A 121 0.47 10.45 -14.35
CA LYS A 121 1.65 11.16 -14.80
C LYS A 121 1.86 12.44 -14.00
N ASN A 122 3.11 12.75 -13.76
CA ASN A 122 3.52 13.99 -13.09
C ASN A 122 2.98 14.12 -11.67
N SER A 123 2.75 13.00 -10.99
CA SER A 123 2.38 13.04 -9.59
C SER A 123 3.51 13.60 -8.74
N GLU A 124 3.12 14.26 -7.66
CA GLU A 124 4.07 14.85 -6.70
C GLU A 124 4.95 13.76 -6.08
N ALA A 125 4.38 12.61 -5.75
CA ALA A 125 5.10 11.49 -5.18
C ALA A 125 5.18 10.33 -6.17
N LYS A 126 6.25 9.54 -6.04
CA LYS A 126 6.42 8.31 -6.80
C LYS A 126 5.75 7.14 -6.09
N LEU A 127 5.51 6.07 -6.80
CA LEU A 127 4.98 4.83 -6.22
C LEU A 127 5.79 3.67 -6.78
N GLU A 128 6.42 2.91 -5.88
CA GLU A 128 7.26 1.79 -6.26
C GLU A 128 6.87 0.54 -5.50
N LEU A 129 7.02 -0.60 -6.16
CA LEU A 129 6.77 -1.91 -5.57
C LEU A 129 8.10 -2.64 -5.45
N LEU A 130 8.39 -3.18 -4.27
CA LEU A 130 9.55 -4.05 -4.07
C LEU A 130 9.02 -5.45 -3.81
N LEU A 131 9.26 -6.35 -4.75
CA LEU A 131 8.80 -7.73 -4.62
C LEU A 131 9.77 -8.49 -3.71
N GLU A 132 9.22 -9.13 -2.67
CA GLU A 132 9.99 -9.93 -1.72
C GLU A 132 9.72 -11.41 -1.96
N GLY A 133 10.55 -12.26 -1.37
CA GLY A 133 10.34 -13.71 -1.44
C GLY A 133 9.11 -14.16 -0.66
N ASP A 134 8.72 -15.42 -0.86
CA ASP A 134 7.48 -15.95 -0.29
C ASP A 134 7.49 -16.03 1.24
N ASP A 135 8.67 -16.07 1.84
CA ASP A 135 8.81 -16.13 3.29
C ASP A 135 8.96 -14.74 3.94
N PHE A 136 8.75 -13.68 3.18
CA PHE A 136 8.87 -12.32 3.71
C PHE A 136 7.87 -12.09 4.85
N ASN A 137 8.38 -11.64 5.99
CA ASN A 137 7.56 -11.27 7.12
C ASN A 137 7.33 -9.76 7.07
N VAL A 138 6.10 -9.35 6.82
CA VAL A 138 5.75 -7.94 6.63
C VAL A 138 6.19 -7.08 7.82
N ALA A 139 5.95 -7.53 9.03
CA ALA A 139 6.30 -6.79 10.22
C ALA A 139 7.81 -6.56 10.35
N SER A 140 8.63 -7.45 9.76
CA SER A 140 10.09 -7.30 9.84
C SER A 140 10.61 -6.09 9.07
N ALA A 141 9.82 -5.54 8.18
CA ALA A 141 10.22 -4.34 7.44
C ALA A 141 10.06 -3.05 8.25
N ASP A 142 9.32 -3.12 9.34
CA ASP A 142 9.05 -1.93 10.15
C ASP A 142 10.19 -1.69 11.16
N PRO A 143 11.01 -0.65 10.96
CA PRO A 143 12.15 -0.40 11.86
C PRO A 143 11.73 -0.09 13.29
N ALA A 144 10.53 0.41 13.51
CA ALA A 144 10.05 0.69 14.87
C ALA A 144 9.87 -0.59 15.69
N LEU A 145 9.66 -1.73 15.03
CA LEU A 145 9.46 -3.02 15.71
C LEU A 145 10.77 -3.77 15.94
N GLU A 146 11.86 -3.35 15.27
CA GLU A 146 13.16 -3.97 15.46
C GLU A 146 13.91 -3.37 16.64
N ALA A 147 13.53 -2.18 17.08
CA ALA A 147 14.21 -1.51 18.19
C ALA A 147 13.98 -2.26 19.49
N PRO A 148 15.00 -2.43 20.30
CA PRO A 148 14.86 -3.09 21.60
C PRO A 148 13.91 -2.33 22.53
#